data_fef054d1544c7275be9d6f9363927012
#
_entry.id   fef054d1544c7275be9d6f9363927012
#
_cell.length_a   1.000
_cell.length_b   1.000
_cell.length_c   1.000
_cell.angle_alpha   90.00
_cell.angle_beta   90.00
_cell.angle_gamma   90.00
#
_symmetry.space_group_name_H-M   'P 1'
#
loop_
_entity.id
_entity.type
_entity.pdbx_description
1 polymer ?
#
loop_
_entity_poly.entity_id
_entity_poly.type
_entity_poly.pdbx_seq_one_letter_code
_entity_poly.pdbx_strand_id
1 'polypeptide(L)'
;MDEKLLDYLSLNKLFAENGFSLYLVGGTVRDYLLNLPLDDMDVVTDATPEDIKKFLPDASFTFARFGSVSYKNDKKVKFDITTLREEKGYEDGRHPDKICFVKDLSIDVKRRDFTVNALYMNSNLEVIDYVDGEKDLSNHILRMVGNPDSRIKEDPLRIIRALRFSIDYKLSIDKELDLAIRNNVFLLEKLNIEKIHQDIRKIKNKEQEVINKLFEEYNIKHLIDVIH
;
A
#
# COMPACT_ATOMS: atom_id res chain seq x y z
N MET A 1 19.03 -4.47 -15.48
CA MET A 1 17.89 -4.93 -14.64
C MET A 1 18.30 -4.72 -13.19
N ASP A 2 17.46 -4.16 -12.38
CA ASP A 2 17.70 -3.97 -10.93
C ASP A 2 17.95 -5.33 -10.27
N GLU A 3 18.97 -5.42 -9.37
CA GLU A 3 19.30 -6.68 -8.69
C GLU A 3 18.15 -7.24 -7.86
N LYS A 4 17.34 -6.36 -7.25
CA LYS A 4 16.15 -6.78 -6.48
C LYS A 4 15.07 -7.44 -7.36
N LEU A 5 14.96 -7.03 -8.63
CA LEU A 5 14.07 -7.71 -9.59
C LEU A 5 14.58 -9.11 -9.91
N LEU A 6 15.89 -9.34 -10.00
CA LEU A 6 16.43 -10.69 -10.15
C LEU A 6 16.15 -11.56 -8.94
N ASP A 7 16.22 -10.99 -7.74
CA ASP A 7 15.86 -11.69 -6.50
C ASP A 7 14.35 -12.00 -6.44
N TYR A 8 13.49 -11.07 -6.91
CA TYR A 8 12.06 -11.35 -7.09
C TYR A 8 11.81 -12.51 -8.07
N LEU A 9 12.47 -12.52 -9.23
CA LEU A 9 12.31 -13.60 -10.21
C LEU A 9 12.72 -14.96 -9.63
N SER A 10 13.76 -14.99 -8.81
CA SER A 10 14.19 -16.20 -8.10
C SER A 10 13.14 -16.67 -7.10
N LEU A 11 12.56 -15.74 -6.33
CA LEU A 11 11.48 -16.04 -5.39
C LEU A 11 10.20 -16.47 -6.14
N ASN A 12 9.84 -15.80 -7.24
CA ASN A 12 8.70 -16.15 -8.09
C ASN A 12 8.82 -17.61 -8.61
N LYS A 13 10.01 -17.99 -9.05
CA LYS A 13 10.28 -19.38 -9.49
C LYS A 13 10.01 -20.38 -8.36
N LEU A 14 10.46 -20.09 -7.13
CA LEU A 14 10.20 -20.95 -5.97
C LEU A 14 8.69 -21.12 -5.72
N PHE A 15 7.91 -20.04 -5.80
CA PHE A 15 6.45 -20.11 -5.66
C PHE A 15 5.81 -20.95 -6.77
N ALA A 16 6.23 -20.74 -8.03
CA ALA A 16 5.72 -21.47 -9.19
C ALA A 16 6.03 -22.98 -9.08
N GLU A 17 7.21 -23.39 -8.63
CA GLU A 17 7.59 -24.79 -8.39
C GLU A 17 6.72 -25.45 -7.32
N ASN A 18 6.12 -24.64 -6.41
CA ASN A 18 5.17 -25.11 -5.40
C ASN A 18 3.70 -24.93 -5.82
N GLY A 19 3.43 -24.53 -7.07
CA GLY A 19 2.08 -24.40 -7.63
C GLY A 19 1.36 -23.11 -7.29
N PHE A 20 2.07 -22.06 -6.90
CA PHE A 20 1.51 -20.76 -6.52
C PHE A 20 2.03 -19.63 -7.43
N SER A 21 1.20 -18.61 -7.58
CA SER A 21 1.56 -17.38 -8.26
C SER A 21 2.16 -16.36 -7.28
N LEU A 22 3.10 -15.53 -7.79
CA LEU A 22 3.65 -14.42 -7.02
C LEU A 22 3.73 -13.18 -7.93
N TYR A 23 3.26 -12.04 -7.45
CA TYR A 23 3.25 -10.78 -8.18
C TYR A 23 3.90 -9.69 -7.34
N LEU A 24 4.67 -8.80 -7.97
CA LEU A 24 5.00 -7.50 -7.35
C LEU A 24 3.75 -6.66 -7.23
N VAL A 25 3.68 -5.79 -6.22
CA VAL A 25 2.47 -5.00 -5.97
C VAL A 25 2.78 -3.65 -5.32
N GLY A 26 1.83 -2.74 -5.42
CA GLY A 26 1.78 -1.54 -4.61
C GLY A 26 2.93 -0.58 -4.84
N GLY A 27 3.62 -0.22 -3.76
CA GLY A 27 4.75 0.72 -3.80
C GLY A 27 5.86 0.26 -4.71
N THR A 28 6.17 -1.03 -4.73
CA THR A 28 7.22 -1.60 -5.59
C THR A 28 6.92 -1.38 -7.08
N VAL A 29 5.68 -1.65 -7.52
CA VAL A 29 5.29 -1.46 -8.94
C VAL A 29 5.27 0.01 -9.30
N ARG A 30 4.69 0.87 -8.45
CA ARG A 30 4.69 2.32 -8.66
C ARG A 30 6.11 2.88 -8.78
N ASP A 31 7.00 2.53 -7.86
CA ASP A 31 8.37 3.05 -7.82
C ASP A 31 9.17 2.53 -9.03
N TYR A 32 8.94 1.28 -9.46
CA TYR A 32 9.49 0.76 -10.70
C TYR A 32 9.06 1.57 -11.94
N LEU A 33 7.76 1.86 -12.07
CA LEU A 33 7.23 2.65 -13.20
C LEU A 33 7.74 4.10 -13.21
N LEU A 34 8.03 4.65 -12.04
CA LEU A 34 8.61 5.98 -11.88
C LEU A 34 10.15 6.00 -12.00
N ASN A 35 10.80 4.85 -12.26
CA ASN A 35 12.24 4.69 -12.27
C ASN A 35 12.90 5.16 -10.96
N LEU A 36 12.22 4.96 -9.83
CA LEU A 36 12.74 5.22 -8.49
C LEU A 36 13.45 3.98 -7.92
N PRO A 37 14.38 4.15 -6.96
CA PRO A 37 14.98 3.03 -6.27
C PRO A 37 13.92 2.15 -5.59
N LEU A 38 14.05 0.83 -5.73
CA LEU A 38 13.20 -0.13 -5.03
C LEU A 38 13.76 -0.33 -3.62
N ASP A 39 12.97 -0.05 -2.60
CA ASP A 39 13.33 -0.29 -1.19
C ASP A 39 12.97 -1.73 -0.77
N ASP A 40 11.93 -1.91 0.04
CA ASP A 40 11.36 -3.22 0.35
C ASP A 40 10.53 -3.72 -0.84
N MET A 41 10.52 -5.04 -1.03
CA MET A 41 9.80 -5.68 -2.14
C MET A 41 8.43 -6.14 -1.64
N ASP A 42 7.40 -5.38 -1.96
CA ASP A 42 6.01 -5.79 -1.70
C ASP A 42 5.56 -6.79 -2.76
N VAL A 43 5.13 -7.97 -2.33
CA VAL A 43 4.63 -9.02 -3.21
C VAL A 43 3.32 -9.61 -2.70
N VAL A 44 2.50 -10.11 -3.62
CA VAL A 44 1.26 -10.83 -3.29
C VAL A 44 1.23 -12.19 -3.93
N THR A 45 0.54 -13.13 -3.30
CA THR A 45 0.43 -14.52 -3.74
C THR A 45 -0.95 -15.10 -3.44
N ASP A 46 -1.34 -16.14 -4.17
CA ASP A 46 -2.50 -16.97 -3.87
C ASP A 46 -2.20 -18.11 -2.87
N ALA A 47 -0.93 -18.26 -2.45
CA ALA A 47 -0.55 -19.16 -1.35
C ALA A 47 -1.02 -18.59 0.01
N THR A 48 -1.56 -19.45 0.87
CA THR A 48 -1.81 -19.08 2.27
C THR A 48 -0.51 -19.05 3.08
N PRO A 49 -0.47 -18.40 4.26
CA PRO A 49 0.69 -18.44 5.13
C PRO A 49 1.10 -19.88 5.52
N GLU A 50 0.12 -20.78 5.66
CA GLU A 50 0.34 -22.19 5.94
C GLU A 50 1.00 -22.92 4.76
N ASP A 51 0.66 -22.55 3.52
CA ASP A 51 1.31 -23.07 2.33
C ASP A 51 2.73 -22.55 2.20
N ILE A 52 2.93 -21.24 2.39
CA ILE A 52 4.26 -20.61 2.34
C ILE A 52 5.21 -21.27 3.34
N LYS A 53 4.72 -21.61 4.55
CA LYS A 53 5.52 -22.23 5.59
C LYS A 53 6.11 -23.59 5.19
N LYS A 54 5.48 -24.31 4.25
CA LYS A 54 5.95 -25.63 3.79
C LYS A 54 7.23 -25.54 2.97
N PHE A 55 7.42 -24.47 2.20
CA PHE A 55 8.58 -24.31 1.30
C PHE A 55 9.47 -23.10 1.63
N LEU A 56 9.03 -22.23 2.56
CA LEU A 56 9.79 -21.08 3.03
C LEU A 56 9.73 -20.97 4.57
N PRO A 57 10.21 -22.03 5.30
CA PRO A 57 10.03 -22.13 6.75
C PRO A 57 10.79 -21.04 7.54
N ASP A 58 11.86 -20.46 6.97
CA ASP A 58 12.68 -19.43 7.61
C ASP A 58 12.07 -18.02 7.54
N ALA A 59 10.91 -17.86 6.90
CA ALA A 59 10.18 -16.60 6.87
C ALA A 59 9.56 -16.29 8.24
N SER A 60 9.30 -15.01 8.49
CA SER A 60 8.60 -14.57 9.71
C SER A 60 7.08 -14.61 9.51
N PHE A 61 6.39 -15.35 10.36
CA PHE A 61 4.94 -15.55 10.36
C PHE A 61 4.21 -14.74 11.44
N THR A 62 4.85 -13.72 12.02
CA THR A 62 4.30 -12.91 13.10
C THR A 62 2.92 -12.34 12.78
N PHE A 63 2.69 -11.94 11.54
CA PHE A 63 1.43 -11.36 11.05
C PHE A 63 0.64 -12.32 10.13
N ALA A 64 0.90 -13.62 10.21
CA ALA A 64 0.25 -14.64 9.37
C ALA A 64 -1.28 -14.63 9.47
N ARG A 65 -1.84 -14.31 10.64
CA ARG A 65 -3.30 -14.19 10.84
C ARG A 65 -3.94 -13.13 9.92
N PHE A 66 -3.14 -12.15 9.46
CA PHE A 66 -3.57 -11.12 8.51
C PHE A 66 -3.15 -11.45 7.07
N GLY A 67 -2.57 -12.63 6.83
CA GLY A 67 -2.05 -13.03 5.53
C GLY A 67 -0.69 -12.45 5.18
N SER A 68 0.02 -11.84 6.13
CA SER A 68 1.33 -11.23 5.89
C SER A 68 2.46 -12.07 6.44
N VAL A 69 3.46 -12.33 5.59
CA VAL A 69 4.68 -13.06 5.88
C VAL A 69 5.87 -12.21 5.43
N SER A 70 6.88 -12.04 6.26
CA SER A 70 8.10 -11.31 5.89
C SER A 70 9.24 -12.30 5.68
N TYR A 71 9.89 -12.20 4.52
CA TYR A 71 11.03 -13.04 4.16
C TYR A 71 12.23 -12.16 3.82
N LYS A 72 13.42 -12.64 4.20
CA LYS A 72 14.67 -12.00 3.86
C LYS A 72 15.60 -13.05 3.24
N ASN A 73 16.00 -12.81 1.99
CA ASN A 73 16.90 -13.74 1.29
C ASN A 73 18.36 -13.61 1.79
N ASP A 74 19.25 -14.47 1.29
CA ASP A 74 20.66 -14.50 1.65
C ASP A 74 21.40 -13.19 1.35
N LYS A 75 20.94 -12.45 0.35
CA LYS A 75 21.45 -11.11 0.00
C LYS A 75 20.86 -10.00 0.86
N LYS A 76 20.06 -10.36 1.87
CA LYS A 76 19.37 -9.44 2.78
C LYS A 76 18.28 -8.56 2.11
N VAL A 77 17.83 -8.91 0.92
CA VAL A 77 16.65 -8.28 0.30
C VAL A 77 15.41 -8.73 1.05
N LYS A 78 14.62 -7.76 1.51
CA LYS A 78 13.39 -8.01 2.26
C LYS A 78 12.20 -8.08 1.31
N PHE A 79 11.39 -9.13 1.48
CA PHE A 79 10.12 -9.31 0.81
C PHE A 79 9.00 -9.29 1.85
N ASP A 80 8.03 -8.41 1.66
CA ASP A 80 6.78 -8.41 2.41
C ASP A 80 5.72 -9.14 1.55
N ILE A 81 5.49 -10.40 1.89
CA ILE A 81 4.62 -11.32 1.13
C ILE A 81 3.23 -11.26 1.74
N THR A 82 2.23 -10.90 0.96
CA THR A 82 0.84 -10.85 1.42
C THR A 82 -0.01 -11.83 0.61
N THR A 83 -0.75 -12.71 1.30
CA THR A 83 -1.77 -13.54 0.66
C THR A 83 -2.89 -12.66 0.12
N LEU A 84 -3.30 -12.89 -1.13
CA LEU A 84 -4.46 -12.23 -1.74
C LEU A 84 -5.68 -12.41 -0.85
N ARG A 85 -6.40 -11.31 -0.58
CA ARG A 85 -7.48 -11.35 0.39
C ARG A 85 -8.60 -10.36 0.10
N GLU A 86 -9.79 -10.69 0.54
CA GLU A 86 -10.93 -9.79 0.72
C GLU A 86 -11.02 -9.38 2.19
N GLU A 87 -11.30 -8.13 2.45
CA GLU A 87 -11.47 -7.58 3.79
C GLU A 87 -12.90 -7.08 3.96
N LYS A 88 -13.53 -7.37 5.12
CA LYS A 88 -14.90 -6.97 5.43
C LYS A 88 -15.02 -6.49 6.87
N GLY A 89 -15.84 -5.44 7.05
CA GLY A 89 -16.06 -4.81 8.34
C GLY A 89 -14.82 -4.00 8.78
N TYR A 90 -15.08 -2.89 9.47
CA TYR A 90 -14.05 -2.02 10.03
C TYR A 90 -14.63 -1.32 11.25
N GLU A 91 -15.12 -2.10 12.24
CA GLU A 91 -15.78 -1.56 13.44
C GLU A 91 -14.87 -0.66 14.26
N ASP A 92 -13.56 -0.96 14.29
CA ASP A 92 -12.56 -0.14 14.98
C ASP A 92 -12.02 1.03 14.12
N GLY A 93 -12.55 1.21 12.89
CA GLY A 93 -12.11 2.24 11.94
C GLY A 93 -10.70 2.02 11.40
N ARG A 94 -10.16 0.78 11.41
CA ARG A 94 -8.82 0.52 10.87
C ARG A 94 -8.57 -0.93 10.46
N HIS A 95 -8.90 -1.88 11.32
CA HIS A 95 -8.62 -3.29 11.07
C HIS A 95 -9.88 -3.97 10.53
N PRO A 96 -9.74 -4.80 9.47
CA PRO A 96 -10.87 -5.56 9.00
C PRO A 96 -11.30 -6.58 10.06
N ASP A 97 -12.61 -6.66 10.32
CA ASP A 97 -13.18 -7.63 11.26
C ASP A 97 -13.05 -9.06 10.73
N LYS A 98 -13.08 -9.19 9.41
CA LYS A 98 -12.98 -10.48 8.73
C LYS A 98 -12.05 -10.39 7.52
N ILE A 99 -11.11 -11.34 7.46
CA ILE A 99 -10.21 -11.55 6.33
C ILE A 99 -10.57 -12.90 5.69
N CYS A 100 -10.77 -12.89 4.37
CA CYS A 100 -10.96 -14.10 3.58
C CYS A 100 -9.86 -14.17 2.52
N PHE A 101 -9.05 -15.22 2.53
CA PHE A 101 -8.04 -15.44 1.49
C PHE A 101 -8.73 -15.78 0.17
N VAL A 102 -8.24 -15.18 -0.91
CA VAL A 102 -8.77 -15.33 -2.27
C VAL A 102 -7.62 -15.66 -3.23
N LYS A 103 -7.96 -16.03 -4.47
CA LYS A 103 -6.97 -16.35 -5.51
C LYS A 103 -6.96 -15.34 -6.65
N ASP A 104 -7.86 -14.37 -6.61
CA ASP A 104 -8.10 -13.43 -7.70
C ASP A 104 -7.62 -12.02 -7.34
N LEU A 105 -6.72 -11.47 -8.17
CA LEU A 105 -6.21 -10.11 -8.05
C LEU A 105 -7.34 -9.07 -8.13
N SER A 106 -8.38 -9.33 -8.94
CA SER A 106 -9.53 -8.42 -9.12
C SER A 106 -10.38 -8.26 -7.86
N ILE A 107 -10.26 -9.19 -6.91
CA ILE A 107 -10.88 -9.10 -5.59
C ILE A 107 -9.96 -8.34 -4.63
N ASP A 108 -8.67 -8.70 -4.58
CA ASP A 108 -7.69 -8.09 -3.68
C ASP A 108 -7.51 -6.58 -3.95
N VAL A 109 -7.61 -6.16 -5.22
CA VAL A 109 -7.47 -4.75 -5.60
C VAL A 109 -8.47 -3.83 -4.90
N LYS A 110 -9.67 -4.32 -4.60
CA LYS A 110 -10.76 -3.52 -4.01
C LYS A 110 -10.47 -3.06 -2.58
N ARG A 111 -9.60 -3.75 -1.84
CA ARG A 111 -9.20 -3.36 -0.47
C ARG A 111 -8.06 -2.35 -0.44
N ARG A 112 -7.35 -2.11 -1.58
CA ARG A 112 -6.21 -1.20 -1.66
C ARG A 112 -6.65 0.25 -1.53
N ASP A 113 -5.71 1.12 -1.16
CA ASP A 113 -6.00 2.53 -0.88
C ASP A 113 -6.13 3.38 -2.16
N PHE A 114 -5.07 3.53 -2.92
CA PHE A 114 -5.01 4.42 -4.07
C PHE A 114 -4.71 3.65 -5.35
N THR A 115 -5.24 4.12 -6.48
CA THR A 115 -5.06 3.48 -7.80
C THR A 115 -3.59 3.28 -8.15
N VAL A 116 -2.75 4.28 -7.89
CA VAL A 116 -1.30 4.24 -8.12
C VAL A 116 -0.55 3.22 -7.25
N ASN A 117 -1.17 2.74 -6.16
CA ASN A 117 -0.66 1.69 -5.28
C ASN A 117 -1.42 0.36 -5.44
N ALA A 118 -2.30 0.26 -6.42
CA ALA A 118 -3.13 -0.90 -6.67
C ALA A 118 -2.75 -1.62 -7.97
N LEU A 119 -1.53 -1.42 -8.41
CA LEU A 119 -0.91 -2.05 -9.56
C LEU A 119 -0.23 -3.35 -9.16
N TYR A 120 -0.32 -4.36 -10.02
CA TYR A 120 0.40 -5.62 -9.89
C TYR A 120 1.36 -5.77 -11.07
N MET A 121 2.42 -6.57 -10.91
CA MET A 121 3.33 -6.88 -12.00
C MET A 121 3.76 -8.34 -11.93
N ASN A 122 3.67 -9.04 -13.06
CA ASN A 122 4.01 -10.46 -13.17
C ASN A 122 5.52 -10.69 -13.33
N SER A 123 5.93 -11.96 -13.47
CA SER A 123 7.34 -12.35 -13.68
C SER A 123 7.91 -11.94 -15.05
N ASN A 124 7.07 -11.60 -16.02
CA ASN A 124 7.52 -11.02 -17.29
C ASN A 124 7.69 -9.50 -17.20
N LEU A 125 7.48 -8.90 -16.02
CA LEU A 125 7.47 -7.47 -15.76
C LEU A 125 6.33 -6.74 -16.52
N GLU A 126 5.23 -7.43 -16.79
CA GLU A 126 4.03 -6.87 -17.39
C GLU A 126 3.10 -6.38 -16.27
N VAL A 127 2.63 -5.14 -16.38
CA VAL A 127 1.70 -4.55 -15.42
C VAL A 127 0.29 -5.12 -15.61
N ILE A 128 -0.37 -5.42 -14.50
CA ILE A 128 -1.77 -5.83 -14.43
C ILE A 128 -2.51 -4.75 -13.65
N ASP A 129 -3.38 -4.01 -14.32
CA ASP A 129 -4.10 -2.86 -13.79
C ASP A 129 -5.62 -3.08 -13.92
N TYR A 130 -6.33 -3.03 -12.80
CA TYR A 130 -7.79 -3.16 -12.73
C TYR A 130 -8.50 -1.83 -12.42
N VAL A 131 -7.74 -0.75 -12.20
CA VAL A 131 -8.27 0.49 -11.60
C VAL A 131 -7.77 1.78 -12.29
N ASP A 132 -7.21 1.67 -13.49
CA ASP A 132 -6.59 2.78 -14.24
C ASP A 132 -5.42 3.46 -13.48
N GLY A 133 -4.71 2.71 -12.64
CA GLY A 133 -3.62 3.24 -11.82
C GLY A 133 -2.40 3.70 -12.62
N GLU A 134 -2.06 3.03 -13.74
CA GLU A 134 -0.99 3.48 -14.65
C GLU A 134 -1.32 4.83 -15.28
N LYS A 135 -2.59 4.99 -15.68
CA LYS A 135 -3.08 6.26 -16.25
C LYS A 135 -3.06 7.37 -15.22
N ASP A 136 -3.52 7.10 -13.99
CA ASP A 136 -3.47 8.07 -12.90
C ASP A 136 -2.02 8.44 -12.56
N LEU A 137 -1.11 7.47 -12.53
CA LEU A 137 0.31 7.70 -12.27
C LEU A 137 0.95 8.59 -13.36
N SER A 138 0.67 8.30 -14.64
CA SER A 138 1.18 9.08 -15.77
C SER A 138 0.64 10.51 -15.82
N ASN A 139 -0.58 10.72 -15.33
CA ASN A 139 -1.23 12.04 -15.24
C ASN A 139 -0.95 12.77 -13.91
N HIS A 140 -0.11 12.18 -13.04
CA HIS A 140 0.15 12.72 -11.69
C HIS A 140 -1.11 12.94 -10.86
N ILE A 141 -2.05 11.99 -10.89
CA ILE A 141 -3.31 12.03 -10.14
C ILE A 141 -3.25 11.03 -8.98
N LEU A 142 -3.67 11.44 -7.80
CA LEU A 142 -3.92 10.57 -6.66
C LEU A 142 -5.43 10.34 -6.53
N ARG A 143 -5.87 9.13 -6.84
CA ARG A 143 -7.26 8.70 -6.78
C ARG A 143 -7.40 7.51 -5.83
N MET A 144 -8.51 7.47 -5.08
CA MET A 144 -8.81 6.34 -4.20
C MET A 144 -9.45 5.20 -4.99
N VAL A 145 -9.12 3.96 -4.62
CA VAL A 145 -9.82 2.78 -5.15
C VAL A 145 -11.21 2.69 -4.51
N GLY A 146 -12.24 2.67 -5.34
CA GLY A 146 -13.63 2.66 -4.89
C GLY A 146 -14.14 4.04 -4.46
N ASN A 147 -15.21 4.07 -3.66
CA ASN A 147 -15.81 5.34 -3.23
C ASN A 147 -14.98 5.99 -2.11
N PRO A 148 -14.42 7.20 -2.30
CA PRO A 148 -13.50 7.82 -1.34
C PRO A 148 -14.14 8.09 0.03
N ASP A 149 -15.40 8.52 0.08
CA ASP A 149 -16.11 8.82 1.33
C ASP A 149 -16.25 7.57 2.20
N SER A 150 -16.69 6.46 1.61
CA SER A 150 -16.80 5.18 2.30
C SER A 150 -15.44 4.66 2.76
N ARG A 151 -14.43 4.74 1.90
CA ARG A 151 -13.07 4.25 2.17
C ARG A 151 -12.36 5.03 3.28
N ILE A 152 -12.59 6.35 3.37
CA ILE A 152 -12.08 7.17 4.48
C ILE A 152 -12.78 6.82 5.79
N LYS A 153 -14.10 6.55 5.76
CA LYS A 153 -14.83 6.13 6.96
C LYS A 153 -14.40 4.76 7.49
N GLU A 154 -13.99 3.85 6.61
CA GLU A 154 -13.39 2.57 7.00
C GLU A 154 -12.03 2.73 7.71
N ASP A 155 -11.17 3.62 7.22
CA ASP A 155 -9.85 3.92 7.80
C ASP A 155 -9.49 5.39 7.56
N PRO A 156 -9.74 6.28 8.55
CA PRO A 156 -9.43 7.70 8.42
C PRO A 156 -7.94 8.02 8.25
N LEU A 157 -7.01 7.11 8.59
CA LEU A 157 -5.58 7.29 8.30
C LEU A 157 -5.29 7.39 6.80
N ARG A 158 -6.22 6.97 5.93
CA ARG A 158 -6.12 7.17 4.48
C ARG A 158 -6.06 8.65 4.11
N ILE A 159 -6.58 9.56 4.94
CA ILE A 159 -6.41 11.02 4.77
C ILE A 159 -4.91 11.37 4.86
N ILE A 160 -4.25 11.00 5.94
CA ILE A 160 -2.82 11.29 6.13
C ILE A 160 -1.97 10.60 5.04
N ARG A 161 -2.34 9.39 4.65
CA ARG A 161 -1.69 8.66 3.55
C ARG A 161 -1.86 9.38 2.21
N ALA A 162 -3.06 9.95 1.92
CA ALA A 162 -3.31 10.73 0.72
C ALA A 162 -2.40 11.96 0.67
N LEU A 163 -2.32 12.73 1.75
CA LEU A 163 -1.46 13.92 1.83
C LEU A 163 0.02 13.52 1.65
N ARG A 164 0.45 12.45 2.31
CA ARG A 164 1.82 11.94 2.16
C ARG A 164 2.14 11.56 0.72
N PHE A 165 1.30 10.77 0.04
CA PHE A 165 1.55 10.37 -1.34
C PHE A 165 1.48 11.55 -2.31
N SER A 166 0.57 12.51 -2.09
CA SER A 166 0.53 13.75 -2.85
C SER A 166 1.85 14.51 -2.75
N ILE A 167 2.42 14.64 -1.54
CA ILE A 167 3.70 15.32 -1.31
C ILE A 167 4.87 14.53 -1.90
N ASP A 168 5.00 13.24 -1.55
CA ASP A 168 6.17 12.42 -1.88
C ASP A 168 6.32 12.16 -3.37
N TYR A 169 5.22 12.03 -4.10
CA TYR A 169 5.20 11.71 -5.53
C TYR A 169 4.69 12.85 -6.40
N LYS A 170 4.45 14.04 -5.82
CA LYS A 170 3.94 15.24 -6.51
C LYS A 170 2.65 14.94 -7.29
N LEU A 171 1.73 14.20 -6.66
CA LEU A 171 0.45 13.84 -7.24
C LEU A 171 -0.63 14.84 -6.83
N SER A 172 -1.45 15.27 -7.79
CA SER A 172 -2.63 16.09 -7.55
C SER A 172 -3.77 15.23 -7.01
N ILE A 173 -4.33 15.60 -5.88
CA ILE A 173 -5.48 14.91 -5.29
C ILE A 173 -6.69 15.07 -6.21
N ASP A 174 -7.33 13.94 -6.59
CA ASP A 174 -8.53 13.93 -7.41
C ASP A 174 -9.70 14.64 -6.71
N LYS A 175 -10.60 15.26 -7.48
CA LYS A 175 -11.71 16.06 -6.95
C LYS A 175 -12.62 15.33 -5.98
N GLU A 176 -12.94 14.06 -6.27
CA GLU A 176 -13.80 13.26 -5.40
C GLU A 176 -13.08 12.91 -4.10
N LEU A 177 -11.79 12.62 -4.17
CA LEU A 177 -10.95 12.36 -2.99
C LEU A 177 -10.77 13.64 -2.16
N ASP A 178 -10.52 14.79 -2.78
CA ASP A 178 -10.42 16.09 -2.09
C ASP A 178 -11.70 16.40 -1.30
N LEU A 179 -12.86 16.27 -1.96
CA LEU A 179 -14.15 16.49 -1.30
C LEU A 179 -14.37 15.51 -0.13
N ALA A 180 -14.03 14.24 -0.32
CA ALA A 180 -14.17 13.23 0.73
C ALA A 180 -13.24 13.51 1.92
N ILE A 181 -12.00 13.98 1.68
CA ILE A 181 -11.08 14.39 2.76
C ILE A 181 -11.70 15.55 3.54
N ARG A 182 -12.15 16.63 2.88
CA ARG A 182 -12.75 17.81 3.54
C ARG A 182 -13.96 17.44 4.38
N ASN A 183 -14.80 16.53 3.89
CA ASN A 183 -16.01 16.09 4.60
C ASN A 183 -15.73 15.18 5.79
N ASN A 184 -14.58 14.51 5.85
CA ASN A 184 -14.29 13.47 6.84
C ASN A 184 -13.04 13.74 7.70
N VAL A 185 -12.35 14.87 7.51
CA VAL A 185 -11.11 15.20 8.23
C VAL A 185 -11.28 15.16 9.75
N PHE A 186 -12.46 15.49 10.27
CA PHE A 186 -12.80 15.43 11.70
C PHE A 186 -12.68 14.02 12.30
N LEU A 187 -12.73 12.97 11.47
CA LEU A 187 -12.55 11.60 11.93
C LEU A 187 -11.14 11.32 12.45
N LEU A 188 -10.15 12.13 12.05
CA LEU A 188 -8.78 12.02 12.55
C LEU A 188 -8.71 12.26 14.07
N GLU A 189 -9.59 13.11 14.64
CA GLU A 189 -9.64 13.38 16.07
C GLU A 189 -10.01 12.15 16.91
N LYS A 190 -10.64 11.15 16.29
CA LYS A 190 -11.01 9.88 16.95
C LYS A 190 -9.88 8.87 16.98
N LEU A 191 -8.80 9.13 16.24
CA LEU A 191 -7.68 8.20 16.14
C LEU A 191 -6.64 8.46 17.23
N ASN A 192 -5.86 7.42 17.53
CA ASN A 192 -4.66 7.60 18.35
C ASN A 192 -3.67 8.48 17.61
N ILE A 193 -3.32 9.63 18.21
CA ILE A 193 -2.41 10.63 17.64
C ILE A 193 -1.05 10.03 17.25
N GLU A 194 -0.52 9.07 18.02
CA GLU A 194 0.76 8.44 17.71
C GLU A 194 0.72 7.67 16.36
N LYS A 195 -0.43 7.09 15.99
CA LYS A 195 -0.59 6.45 14.67
C LYS A 195 -0.55 7.47 13.54
N ILE A 196 -1.17 8.64 13.74
CA ILE A 196 -1.12 9.76 12.79
C ILE A 196 0.33 10.21 12.62
N HIS A 197 1.03 10.44 13.72
CA HIS A 197 2.42 10.85 13.71
C HIS A 197 3.33 9.82 13.03
N GLN A 198 3.09 8.52 13.24
CA GLN A 198 3.85 7.46 12.56
C GLN A 198 3.72 7.54 11.02
N ASP A 199 2.52 7.86 10.50
CA ASP A 199 2.34 8.03 9.06
C ASP A 199 2.91 9.36 8.53
N ILE A 200 2.83 10.44 9.31
CA ILE A 200 3.45 11.72 8.96
C ILE A 200 4.98 11.59 8.91
N ARG A 201 5.60 10.89 9.88
CA ARG A 201 7.06 10.64 9.89
C ARG A 201 7.57 9.88 8.66
N LYS A 202 6.69 9.17 7.95
CA LYS A 202 7.03 8.46 6.69
C LYS A 202 7.10 9.39 5.47
N ILE A 203 6.74 10.68 5.59
CA ILE A 203 6.88 11.65 4.50
C ILE A 203 8.36 11.75 4.12
N LYS A 204 8.68 11.39 2.87
CA LYS A 204 10.05 11.39 2.33
C LYS A 204 10.50 12.79 1.95
N ASN A 205 9.61 13.59 1.37
CA ASN A 205 9.87 14.99 1.04
C ASN A 205 9.98 15.81 2.34
N LYS A 206 11.09 16.53 2.50
CA LYS A 206 11.39 17.33 3.71
C LYS A 206 11.17 18.83 3.51
N GLU A 207 10.54 19.25 2.41
CA GLU A 207 10.19 20.64 2.17
C GLU A 207 9.05 21.05 3.12
N GLN A 208 9.42 21.58 4.28
CA GLN A 208 8.48 21.91 5.36
C GLN A 208 7.38 22.88 4.91
N GLU A 209 7.69 23.80 3.99
CA GLU A 209 6.71 24.75 3.45
C GLU A 209 5.59 24.04 2.69
N VAL A 210 5.94 23.03 1.86
CA VAL A 210 4.97 22.23 1.11
C VAL A 210 4.08 21.42 2.05
N ILE A 211 4.68 20.80 3.07
CA ILE A 211 3.96 20.03 4.09
C ILE A 211 2.99 20.94 4.83
N ASN A 212 3.48 22.06 5.37
CA ASN A 212 2.68 23.02 6.12
C ASN A 212 1.49 23.54 5.30
N LYS A 213 1.75 23.95 4.05
CA LYS A 213 0.71 24.46 3.16
C LYS A 213 -0.40 23.44 2.94
N LEU A 214 -0.05 22.19 2.62
CA LEU A 214 -1.04 21.15 2.35
C LEU A 214 -1.84 20.79 3.62
N PHE A 215 -1.19 20.68 4.77
CA PHE A 215 -1.89 20.39 6.03
C PHE A 215 -2.76 21.57 6.50
N GLU A 216 -2.36 22.81 6.22
CA GLU A 216 -3.15 24.02 6.47
C GLU A 216 -4.41 24.05 5.61
N GLU A 217 -4.31 23.64 4.34
CA GLU A 217 -5.44 23.59 3.39
C GLU A 217 -6.59 22.70 3.89
N TYR A 218 -6.28 21.65 4.65
CA TYR A 218 -7.28 20.76 5.25
C TYR A 218 -7.54 21.03 6.74
N ASN A 219 -7.05 22.17 7.30
CA ASN A 219 -7.21 22.57 8.70
C ASN A 219 -6.65 21.57 9.73
N ILE A 220 -5.61 20.83 9.38
CA ILE A 220 -4.97 19.82 10.25
C ILE A 220 -3.48 20.08 10.53
N LYS A 221 -3.03 21.32 10.32
CA LYS A 221 -1.63 21.71 10.59
C LYS A 221 -1.20 21.39 12.01
N HIS A 222 -2.10 21.53 13.00
CA HIS A 222 -1.83 21.20 14.40
C HIS A 222 -1.35 19.75 14.60
N LEU A 223 -1.62 18.83 13.66
CA LEU A 223 -1.14 17.45 13.75
C LEU A 223 0.36 17.31 13.45
N ILE A 224 0.98 18.29 12.78
CA ILE A 224 2.42 18.29 12.47
C ILE A 224 3.23 19.14 13.48
N ASP A 225 2.60 20.11 14.14
CA ASP A 225 3.30 21.03 15.08
C ASP A 225 3.82 20.31 16.34
N VAL A 226 3.36 19.10 16.62
CA VAL A 226 3.70 18.31 17.82
C VAL A 226 4.87 17.32 17.56
N ILE A 227 5.40 17.28 16.32
CA ILE A 227 6.43 16.27 15.93
C ILE A 227 7.87 16.80 16.11
N HIS A 228 8.04 17.99 16.63
CA HIS A 228 9.35 18.64 16.89
C HIS A 228 9.90 18.30 18.26
#